data_56e95d25973271c46d1e5d090811b65d
#
_entry.id   56e95d25973271c46d1e5d090811b65d
#
_cell.length_a   1.000
_cell.length_b   1.000
_cell.length_c   1.000
_cell.angle_alpha   90.00
_cell.angle_beta   90.00
_cell.angle_gamma   90.00
#
_symmetry.space_group_name_H-M   'P 1'
#
loop_
_entity.id
_entity.type
_entity.pdbx_description
1 polymer ?
#
loop_
_entity_poly.entity_id
_entity_poly.type
_entity_poly.pdbx_seq_one_letter_code
_entity_poly.pdbx_strand_id
1 'polypeptide(L)'
;AALLVPALSACGSDASSTTGNTTLKWASSYFPAHWDPVVSGSGAQFRQLALVYASLTRTDEQGKAVPDLAESWEYNDRGDRITFKLRPGQKFSDGEPIDATAVKAAIERAQKQKNSALFGDLTSIGKVEADGLEATLNLTQVDYQIPQLLGQRVLQIASPKAAEDPEKLDQNPVGAGPFVVQQLIPGTKAVLKKNPDYWDAENIHIDNVELVSAPDTSTVVSGLRTGVYNFADIDPSQADAAKKAGLDVFVQPGFNAANLSLNINKAPFDDDKVVDAVRHAVNREEFVQKLTFGYGEATDQPFPKGYVAYDPKSEDVYPYDPAKAKKLLAEAGHQPGDLKIDLVIPSEDPQAEIVQSQLAAVGIKVTIKIDKNWSTPFFAKDLTFSLYGTTGRDSAAQTLTAHFGPNGPLNLSTPYEPAGFEEAVAKVRQTPLDSPDYAATLQAATRAGLESKALVFTYASPNLFAKTKALSALPKNPGHIDWTGVKLSGAN
;
A
#
# COMPACT_ATOMS: atom_id res chain seq x y z
N ALA A 1 -17.74 -83.12 -13.01
CA ALA A 1 -17.41 -81.90 -12.28
C ALA A 1 -16.60 -80.93 -13.18
N ALA A 2 -17.26 -79.95 -13.79
CA ALA A 2 -16.59 -78.96 -14.62
C ALA A 2 -16.61 -77.66 -13.83
N LEU A 3 -15.43 -77.16 -13.49
CA LEU A 3 -15.23 -75.87 -12.89
C LEU A 3 -15.26 -74.75 -13.96
N LEU A 4 -16.27 -73.88 -13.92
CA LEU A 4 -16.31 -72.64 -14.66
C LEU A 4 -15.56 -71.57 -13.84
N VAL A 5 -14.52 -70.95 -14.46
CA VAL A 5 -13.84 -69.75 -13.96
C VAL A 5 -14.45 -68.52 -14.70
N PRO A 6 -15.02 -67.55 -13.99
CA PRO A 6 -15.42 -66.31 -14.65
C PRO A 6 -14.20 -65.39 -14.88
N ALA A 7 -14.01 -64.94 -16.12
CA ALA A 7 -13.08 -63.91 -16.46
C ALA A 7 -13.55 -62.54 -15.92
N LEU A 8 -12.80 -61.93 -15.00
CA LEU A 8 -12.98 -60.53 -14.62
C LEU A 8 -12.45 -59.64 -15.75
N SER A 9 -13.37 -58.97 -16.41
CA SER A 9 -13.06 -57.84 -17.28
C SER A 9 -12.61 -56.67 -16.42
N ALA A 10 -11.34 -56.30 -16.51
CA ALA A 10 -10.84 -55.05 -15.95
C ALA A 10 -11.42 -53.89 -16.76
N CYS A 11 -12.44 -53.22 -16.21
CA CYS A 11 -12.80 -51.88 -16.67
C CYS A 11 -11.66 -50.92 -16.29
N GLY A 12 -11.01 -50.35 -17.30
CA GLY A 12 -10.10 -49.26 -17.11
C GLY A 12 -10.88 -48.11 -16.45
N SER A 13 -10.49 -47.78 -15.23
CA SER A 13 -10.94 -46.56 -14.59
C SER A 13 -10.23 -45.40 -15.29
N ASP A 14 -10.97 -44.70 -16.16
CA ASP A 14 -10.62 -43.32 -16.47
C ASP A 14 -10.50 -42.61 -15.15
N ALA A 15 -9.27 -42.18 -14.84
CA ALA A 15 -9.01 -41.28 -13.76
C ALA A 15 -9.65 -39.94 -14.15
N SER A 16 -10.94 -39.80 -13.88
CA SER A 16 -11.58 -38.49 -13.79
C SER A 16 -10.85 -37.76 -12.67
N SER A 17 -10.02 -36.79 -13.07
CA SER A 17 -9.50 -35.79 -12.17
C SER A 17 -10.69 -35.11 -11.48
N THR A 18 -11.05 -35.56 -10.28
CA THR A 18 -11.90 -34.80 -9.38
C THR A 18 -11.15 -33.53 -9.06
N THR A 19 -11.43 -32.46 -9.82
CA THR A 19 -11.07 -31.11 -9.45
C THR A 19 -11.85 -30.77 -8.19
N GLY A 20 -11.30 -31.14 -7.01
CA GLY A 20 -11.85 -30.72 -5.75
C GLY A 20 -11.80 -29.18 -5.70
N ASN A 21 -12.87 -28.56 -5.20
CA ASN A 21 -12.94 -27.11 -5.01
C ASN A 21 -11.72 -26.62 -4.23
N THR A 22 -10.91 -25.76 -4.86
CA THR A 22 -9.71 -25.17 -4.25
C THR A 22 -10.11 -24.06 -3.29
N THR A 23 -9.57 -24.08 -2.07
CA THR A 23 -9.84 -23.05 -1.07
C THR A 23 -8.54 -22.43 -0.57
N LEU A 24 -8.34 -21.15 -0.89
CA LEU A 24 -7.28 -20.33 -0.31
C LEU A 24 -7.67 -19.95 1.12
N LYS A 25 -6.93 -20.44 2.12
CA LYS A 25 -7.12 -20.07 3.53
C LYS A 25 -6.05 -19.06 3.92
N TRP A 26 -6.43 -17.77 3.89
CA TRP A 26 -5.54 -16.65 4.14
C TRP A 26 -5.72 -16.12 5.56
N ALA A 27 -4.68 -16.25 6.40
CA ALA A 27 -4.60 -15.58 7.70
C ALA A 27 -3.99 -14.20 7.49
N SER A 28 -4.77 -13.14 7.67
CA SER A 28 -4.34 -11.76 7.44
C SER A 28 -4.24 -10.96 8.73
N SER A 29 -3.13 -10.27 8.91
CA SER A 29 -2.92 -9.33 10.03
C SER A 29 -3.70 -8.01 9.85
N TYR A 30 -4.16 -7.71 8.64
CA TYR A 30 -4.84 -6.47 8.27
C TYR A 30 -6.28 -6.72 7.78
N PHE A 31 -7.09 -7.38 8.58
CA PHE A 31 -8.49 -7.61 8.22
C PHE A 31 -9.24 -6.28 8.08
N PRO A 32 -10.04 -6.06 7.01
CA PRO A 32 -10.76 -4.81 6.81
C PRO A 32 -11.68 -4.47 7.99
N ALA A 33 -11.49 -3.27 8.56
CA ALA A 33 -12.42 -2.72 9.55
C ALA A 33 -13.73 -2.30 8.88
N HIS A 34 -13.61 -1.82 7.64
CA HIS A 34 -14.72 -1.46 6.75
C HIS A 34 -14.54 -2.13 5.40
N TRP A 35 -15.62 -2.63 4.85
CA TRP A 35 -15.65 -3.21 3.51
C TRP A 35 -16.17 -2.23 2.44
N ASP A 36 -16.66 -1.09 2.85
CA ASP A 36 -16.91 0.03 1.94
C ASP A 36 -15.58 0.69 1.54
N PRO A 37 -15.19 0.66 0.26
CA PRO A 37 -13.88 1.14 -0.18
C PRO A 37 -13.69 2.66 0.01
N VAL A 38 -14.77 3.43 0.08
CA VAL A 38 -14.69 4.89 0.29
C VAL A 38 -14.43 5.24 1.76
N VAL A 39 -14.85 4.38 2.70
CA VAL A 39 -14.67 4.58 4.14
C VAL A 39 -13.38 3.97 4.64
N SER A 40 -12.89 2.92 3.99
CA SER A 40 -11.64 2.26 4.36
C SER A 40 -10.44 3.21 4.21
N GLY A 41 -9.68 3.40 5.29
CA GLY A 41 -8.59 4.38 5.33
C GLY A 41 -7.18 3.79 5.27
N SER A 42 -7.03 2.48 5.49
CA SER A 42 -5.71 1.83 5.57
C SER A 42 -5.27 1.23 4.24
N GLY A 43 -4.13 1.67 3.72
CA GLY A 43 -3.52 1.09 2.50
C GLY A 43 -3.34 -0.43 2.56
N ALA A 44 -3.08 -1.00 3.76
CA ALA A 44 -2.92 -2.44 3.93
C ALA A 44 -4.24 -3.21 3.72
N GLN A 45 -5.40 -2.61 4.05
CA GLN A 45 -6.72 -3.24 3.90
C GLN A 45 -7.19 -3.29 2.44
N PHE A 46 -6.71 -2.39 1.58
CA PHE A 46 -7.09 -2.39 0.16
C PHE A 46 -6.69 -3.67 -0.57
N ARG A 47 -5.66 -4.40 -0.10
CA ARG A 47 -5.32 -5.73 -0.64
C ARG A 47 -6.43 -6.74 -0.46
N GLN A 48 -7.12 -6.73 0.67
CA GLN A 48 -8.24 -7.62 0.95
C GLN A 48 -9.50 -7.15 0.23
N LEU A 49 -9.72 -5.84 0.15
CA LEU A 49 -10.83 -5.27 -0.60
C LEU A 49 -10.72 -5.57 -2.10
N ALA A 50 -9.50 -5.67 -2.66
CA ALA A 50 -9.26 -6.06 -4.04
C ALA A 50 -9.72 -7.50 -4.38
N LEU A 51 -10.04 -8.33 -3.38
CA LEU A 51 -10.74 -9.61 -3.61
C LEU A 51 -12.16 -9.39 -4.13
N VAL A 52 -12.81 -8.30 -3.72
CA VAL A 52 -14.24 -8.02 -3.98
C VAL A 52 -14.43 -6.92 -5.02
N TYR A 53 -13.55 -5.94 -5.04
CA TYR A 53 -13.68 -4.76 -5.87
C TYR A 53 -12.61 -4.74 -6.97
N ALA A 54 -12.99 -4.26 -8.14
CA ALA A 54 -12.08 -3.91 -9.22
C ALA A 54 -11.97 -2.39 -9.35
N SER A 55 -10.95 -1.92 -10.05
CA SER A 55 -10.67 -0.51 -10.32
C SER A 55 -10.71 -0.23 -11.81
N LEU A 56 -10.55 1.02 -12.25
CA LEU A 56 -10.45 1.32 -13.68
C LEU A 56 -9.19 0.71 -14.30
N THR A 57 -8.09 0.82 -13.56
CA THR A 57 -6.78 0.28 -13.93
C THR A 57 -6.23 -0.54 -12.76
N ARG A 58 -5.13 -1.23 -12.98
CA ARG A 58 -4.30 -1.85 -11.92
C ARG A 58 -2.83 -1.57 -12.23
N THR A 59 -1.92 -1.91 -11.33
CA THR A 59 -0.49 -1.79 -11.58
C THR A 59 0.14 -3.16 -11.83
N ASP A 60 1.09 -3.22 -12.76
CA ASP A 60 1.92 -4.40 -12.98
C ASP A 60 3.09 -4.49 -11.96
N GLU A 61 3.96 -5.49 -12.10
CA GLU A 61 5.12 -5.69 -11.22
C GLU A 61 6.13 -4.52 -11.26
N GLN A 62 6.11 -3.69 -12.30
CA GLN A 62 6.93 -2.50 -12.46
C GLN A 62 6.23 -1.24 -11.93
N GLY A 63 4.99 -1.37 -11.42
CA GLY A 63 4.18 -0.25 -10.96
C GLY A 63 3.56 0.60 -12.09
N LYS A 64 3.55 0.07 -13.32
CA LYS A 64 2.92 0.72 -14.48
C LYS A 64 1.42 0.47 -14.47
N ALA A 65 0.62 1.49 -14.82
CA ALA A 65 -0.81 1.34 -15.00
C ALA A 65 -1.12 0.41 -16.18
N VAL A 66 -1.95 -0.60 -15.94
CA VAL A 66 -2.44 -1.57 -16.93
C VAL A 66 -3.97 -1.68 -16.84
N PRO A 67 -4.65 -2.16 -17.89
CA PRO A 67 -6.11 -2.31 -17.91
C PRO A 67 -6.65 -3.17 -16.78
N ASP A 68 -7.82 -2.75 -16.22
CA ASP A 68 -8.67 -3.56 -15.35
C ASP A 68 -10.13 -3.47 -15.85
N LEU A 69 -11.05 -2.75 -15.21
CA LEU A 69 -12.41 -2.52 -15.74
C LEU A 69 -12.40 -1.68 -17.03
N ALA A 70 -11.48 -0.74 -17.17
CA ALA A 70 -11.22 -0.08 -18.44
C ALA A 70 -10.29 -0.95 -19.30
N GLU A 71 -10.65 -1.14 -20.57
CA GLU A 71 -9.80 -1.83 -21.56
C GLU A 71 -8.72 -0.92 -22.14
N SER A 72 -8.97 0.41 -22.13
CA SER A 72 -8.04 1.43 -22.61
C SER A 72 -8.42 2.81 -22.08
N TRP A 73 -7.51 3.76 -22.26
CA TRP A 73 -7.74 5.19 -21.97
C TRP A 73 -6.95 6.06 -22.94
N GLU A 74 -7.44 7.28 -23.13
CA GLU A 74 -6.81 8.26 -24.01
C GLU A 74 -6.95 9.67 -23.44
N TYR A 75 -5.88 10.44 -23.51
CA TYR A 75 -5.90 11.86 -23.19
C TYR A 75 -6.20 12.68 -24.43
N ASN A 76 -6.86 13.83 -24.25
CA ASN A 76 -6.91 14.84 -25.29
C ASN A 76 -5.54 15.50 -25.50
N ASP A 77 -5.36 16.25 -26.59
CA ASP A 77 -4.10 16.91 -26.96
C ASP A 77 -3.55 17.87 -25.89
N ARG A 78 -4.41 18.39 -25.01
CA ARG A 78 -4.02 19.31 -23.94
C ARG A 78 -3.65 18.61 -22.62
N GLY A 79 -3.94 17.32 -22.47
CA GLY A 79 -3.71 16.57 -21.25
C GLY A 79 -4.62 16.95 -20.07
N ASP A 80 -5.65 17.78 -20.31
CA ASP A 80 -6.61 18.23 -19.28
C ASP A 80 -7.92 17.43 -19.27
N ARG A 81 -8.00 16.39 -20.09
CA ARG A 81 -9.13 15.47 -20.16
C ARG A 81 -8.67 14.07 -20.53
N ILE A 82 -9.18 13.07 -19.82
CA ILE A 82 -8.92 11.65 -20.10
C ILE A 82 -10.24 10.91 -20.23
N THR A 83 -10.36 10.06 -21.24
CA THR A 83 -11.50 9.18 -21.45
C THR A 83 -11.07 7.72 -21.24
N PHE A 84 -11.75 7.04 -20.34
CA PHE A 84 -11.60 5.61 -20.11
C PHE A 84 -12.69 4.86 -20.87
N LYS A 85 -12.31 3.86 -21.65
CA LYS A 85 -13.22 2.97 -22.33
C LYS A 85 -13.37 1.68 -21.52
N LEU A 86 -14.59 1.42 -21.03
CA LEU A 86 -14.89 0.25 -20.21
C LEU A 86 -15.09 -1.00 -21.07
N ARG A 87 -14.79 -2.15 -20.48
CA ARG A 87 -15.08 -3.45 -21.10
C ARG A 87 -16.58 -3.65 -21.23
N PRO A 88 -17.09 -4.13 -22.37
CA PRO A 88 -18.52 -4.38 -22.54
C PRO A 88 -19.00 -5.59 -21.74
N GLY A 89 -20.26 -5.55 -21.31
CA GLY A 89 -20.94 -6.69 -20.67
C GLY A 89 -20.56 -7.00 -19.24
N GLN A 90 -19.75 -6.16 -18.61
CA GLN A 90 -19.34 -6.31 -17.21
C GLN A 90 -20.49 -6.04 -16.24
N LYS A 91 -20.50 -6.77 -15.11
CA LYS A 91 -21.53 -6.64 -14.08
C LYS A 91 -20.91 -6.66 -12.69
N PHE A 92 -21.55 -5.96 -11.78
CA PHE A 92 -21.34 -6.14 -10.36
C PHE A 92 -21.93 -7.48 -9.88
N SER A 93 -21.52 -7.93 -8.69
CA SER A 93 -22.00 -9.20 -8.12
C SER A 93 -23.50 -9.20 -7.75
N ASP A 94 -24.19 -8.06 -7.78
CA ASP A 94 -25.65 -7.93 -7.67
C ASP A 94 -26.36 -7.93 -9.02
N GLY A 95 -25.62 -8.06 -10.12
CA GLY A 95 -26.14 -8.09 -11.49
C GLY A 95 -26.31 -6.74 -12.16
N GLU A 96 -26.11 -5.61 -11.45
CA GLU A 96 -26.12 -4.27 -12.04
C GLU A 96 -24.98 -4.12 -13.07
N PRO A 97 -25.21 -3.42 -14.19
CA PRO A 97 -24.18 -3.25 -15.22
C PRO A 97 -23.05 -2.34 -14.74
N ILE A 98 -21.84 -2.57 -15.26
CA ILE A 98 -20.71 -1.65 -15.10
C ILE A 98 -20.61 -0.81 -16.35
N ASP A 99 -20.99 0.45 -16.24
CA ASP A 99 -20.93 1.46 -17.28
C ASP A 99 -20.28 2.74 -16.78
N ALA A 100 -20.17 3.74 -17.64
CA ALA A 100 -19.59 5.04 -17.27
C ALA A 100 -20.37 5.75 -16.16
N THR A 101 -21.66 5.45 -15.98
CA THR A 101 -22.48 6.00 -14.90
C THR A 101 -22.03 5.48 -13.56
N ALA A 102 -21.66 4.18 -13.47
CA ALA A 102 -21.11 3.58 -12.27
C ALA A 102 -19.77 4.20 -11.88
N VAL A 103 -18.88 4.44 -12.84
CA VAL A 103 -17.60 5.12 -12.62
C VAL A 103 -17.81 6.54 -12.09
N LYS A 104 -18.71 7.30 -12.73
CA LYS A 104 -19.06 8.65 -12.28
C LYS A 104 -19.60 8.66 -10.86
N ALA A 105 -20.53 7.75 -10.54
CA ALA A 105 -21.09 7.65 -9.19
C ALA A 105 -20.04 7.35 -8.14
N ALA A 106 -19.10 6.44 -8.44
CA ALA A 106 -18.01 6.09 -7.52
C ALA A 106 -17.08 7.28 -7.25
N ILE A 107 -16.64 8.00 -8.27
CA ILE A 107 -15.77 9.18 -8.14
C ILE A 107 -16.50 10.30 -7.36
N GLU A 108 -17.72 10.64 -7.76
CA GLU A 108 -18.49 11.69 -7.09
C GLU A 108 -18.81 11.36 -5.62
N ARG A 109 -19.05 10.08 -5.32
CA ARG A 109 -19.25 9.62 -3.95
C ARG A 109 -17.98 9.80 -3.13
N ALA A 110 -16.83 9.39 -3.63
CA ALA A 110 -15.54 9.54 -2.96
C ALA A 110 -15.18 11.03 -2.76
N GLN A 111 -15.46 11.89 -3.73
CA GLN A 111 -15.26 13.35 -3.63
C GLN A 111 -16.18 14.04 -2.63
N LYS A 112 -17.35 13.49 -2.33
CA LYS A 112 -18.28 14.04 -1.32
C LYS A 112 -17.91 13.62 0.11
N GLN A 113 -17.18 12.52 0.26
CA GLN A 113 -16.83 11.95 1.56
C GLN A 113 -15.59 12.63 2.16
N LYS A 114 -15.75 13.85 2.68
CA LYS A 114 -14.64 14.68 3.19
C LYS A 114 -13.78 14.01 4.27
N ASN A 115 -14.35 13.08 5.03
CA ASN A 115 -13.62 12.31 6.04
C ASN A 115 -12.90 11.07 5.47
N SER A 116 -13.06 10.81 4.17
CA SER A 116 -12.35 9.74 3.49
C SER A 116 -10.87 10.10 3.31
N ALA A 117 -9.99 9.14 3.53
CA ALA A 117 -8.59 9.27 3.17
C ALA A 117 -8.37 9.47 1.66
N LEU A 118 -9.38 9.18 0.83
CA LEU A 118 -9.35 9.30 -0.62
C LEU A 118 -9.74 10.70 -1.13
N PHE A 119 -10.41 11.50 -0.30
CA PHE A 119 -10.91 12.81 -0.70
C PHE A 119 -9.82 13.71 -1.28
N GLY A 120 -8.67 13.80 -0.60
CA GLY A 120 -7.51 14.59 -1.05
C GLY A 120 -6.86 14.08 -2.34
N ASP A 121 -7.01 12.81 -2.62
CA ASP A 121 -6.38 12.13 -3.74
C ASP A 121 -7.10 12.41 -5.07
N LEU A 122 -8.38 12.78 -5.03
CA LEU A 122 -9.23 13.00 -6.21
C LEU A 122 -9.39 14.48 -6.61
N THR A 123 -8.63 15.38 -6.01
CA THR A 123 -8.76 16.85 -6.23
C THR A 123 -8.38 17.30 -7.64
N SER A 124 -7.57 16.52 -8.36
CA SER A 124 -7.24 16.78 -9.76
C SER A 124 -8.39 16.44 -10.73
N ILE A 125 -9.41 15.68 -10.27
CA ILE A 125 -10.57 15.32 -11.07
C ILE A 125 -11.69 16.34 -10.82
N GLY A 126 -12.06 17.07 -11.84
CA GLY A 126 -13.19 18.00 -11.83
C GLY A 126 -14.51 17.30 -12.16
N LYS A 127 -15.07 17.58 -13.33
CA LYS A 127 -16.33 16.99 -13.79
C LYS A 127 -16.10 15.61 -14.41
N VAL A 128 -16.95 14.64 -14.07
CA VAL A 128 -17.02 13.34 -14.75
C VAL A 128 -18.23 13.29 -15.65
N GLU A 129 -18.02 12.95 -16.92
CA GLU A 129 -19.06 12.73 -17.93
C GLU A 129 -19.16 11.23 -18.23
N ALA A 130 -20.38 10.75 -18.41
CA ALA A 130 -20.67 9.34 -18.65
C ALA A 130 -21.50 9.21 -19.93
N ASP A 131 -20.99 8.43 -20.90
CA ASP A 131 -21.69 8.10 -22.13
C ASP A 131 -21.48 6.61 -22.46
N GLY A 132 -22.49 5.79 -22.20
CA GLY A 132 -22.42 4.34 -22.39
C GLY A 132 -21.26 3.71 -21.67
N LEU A 133 -20.23 3.28 -22.39
CA LEU A 133 -19.01 2.67 -21.84
C LEU A 133 -17.83 3.65 -21.75
N GLU A 134 -18.02 4.91 -22.06
CA GLU A 134 -16.98 5.93 -22.02
C GLU A 134 -17.15 6.85 -20.80
N ALA A 135 -16.19 6.76 -19.87
CA ALA A 135 -16.11 7.65 -18.72
C ALA A 135 -15.05 8.72 -18.99
N THR A 136 -15.48 9.97 -19.16
CA THR A 136 -14.60 11.09 -19.45
C THR A 136 -14.42 11.95 -18.21
N LEU A 137 -13.16 12.09 -17.77
CA LEU A 137 -12.77 12.92 -16.63
C LEU A 137 -12.17 14.22 -17.15
N ASN A 138 -12.81 15.33 -16.81
CA ASN A 138 -12.26 16.68 -17.03
C ASN A 138 -11.42 17.05 -15.82
N LEU A 139 -10.15 17.33 -16.04
CA LEU A 139 -9.19 17.56 -14.97
C LEU A 139 -9.11 19.04 -14.60
N THR A 140 -8.82 19.35 -13.34
CA THR A 140 -8.62 20.72 -12.86
C THR A 140 -7.26 21.29 -13.32
N GLN A 141 -6.35 20.41 -13.70
CA GLN A 141 -5.03 20.68 -14.25
C GLN A 141 -4.59 19.52 -15.13
N VAL A 142 -3.55 19.71 -15.94
CA VAL A 142 -2.91 18.59 -16.67
C VAL A 142 -2.37 17.59 -15.66
N ASP A 143 -2.80 16.33 -15.77
CA ASP A 143 -2.34 15.27 -14.87
C ASP A 143 -2.31 13.90 -15.58
N TYR A 144 -1.15 13.52 -16.07
CA TYR A 144 -0.92 12.21 -16.69
C TYR A 144 -0.80 11.06 -15.68
N GLN A 145 -0.90 11.36 -14.36
CA GLN A 145 -0.86 10.33 -13.31
C GLN A 145 -2.23 9.65 -13.06
N ILE A 146 -3.29 10.14 -13.67
CA ILE A 146 -4.67 9.66 -13.46
C ILE A 146 -4.81 8.14 -13.61
N PRO A 147 -4.24 7.47 -14.64
CA PRO A 147 -4.35 6.01 -14.75
C PRO A 147 -3.72 5.26 -13.57
N GLN A 148 -2.59 5.73 -13.02
CA GLN A 148 -2.01 5.14 -11.81
C GLN A 148 -2.84 5.48 -10.57
N LEU A 149 -3.33 6.71 -10.47
CA LEU A 149 -4.13 7.19 -9.36
C LEU A 149 -5.42 6.38 -9.19
N LEU A 150 -6.09 6.02 -10.29
CA LEU A 150 -7.37 5.30 -10.30
C LEU A 150 -7.20 3.78 -10.35
N GLY A 151 -5.98 3.28 -10.16
CA GLY A 151 -5.68 1.89 -9.91
C GLY A 151 -5.71 1.59 -8.41
N GLN A 152 -6.29 0.48 -8.02
CA GLN A 152 -6.23 -0.05 -6.65
C GLN A 152 -6.93 0.81 -5.58
N ARG A 153 -6.16 1.50 -4.71
CA ARG A 153 -6.65 2.11 -3.47
C ARG A 153 -7.65 3.23 -3.70
N VAL A 154 -7.37 4.12 -4.65
CA VAL A 154 -8.13 5.39 -4.78
C VAL A 154 -9.50 5.19 -5.39
N LEU A 155 -9.66 4.20 -6.26
CA LEU A 155 -10.95 3.96 -6.89
C LEU A 155 -11.27 2.46 -7.05
N GLN A 156 -11.52 1.78 -5.93
CA GLN A 156 -12.21 0.48 -5.93
C GLN A 156 -13.71 0.73 -6.06
N ILE A 157 -14.32 0.23 -7.13
CA ILE A 157 -15.69 0.60 -7.53
C ILE A 157 -16.68 -0.37 -6.93
N ALA A 158 -17.57 0.13 -6.05
CA ALA A 158 -18.73 -0.58 -5.55
C ALA A 158 -19.94 -0.37 -6.45
N SER A 159 -20.90 -1.31 -6.44
CA SER A 159 -22.20 -1.12 -7.10
C SER A 159 -22.85 0.18 -6.63
N PRO A 160 -23.24 1.10 -7.54
CA PRO A 160 -23.91 2.34 -7.17
C PRO A 160 -25.18 2.09 -6.36
N LYS A 161 -25.96 1.07 -6.75
CA LYS A 161 -27.19 0.66 -6.05
C LYS A 161 -26.91 0.20 -4.61
N ALA A 162 -25.86 -0.63 -4.42
CA ALA A 162 -25.49 -1.05 -3.08
C ALA A 162 -24.93 0.11 -2.25
N ALA A 163 -24.26 1.07 -2.90
CA ALA A 163 -23.68 2.25 -2.25
C ALA A 163 -24.70 3.31 -1.81
N GLU A 164 -25.98 3.18 -2.19
CA GLU A 164 -27.08 3.99 -1.64
C GLU A 164 -27.30 3.77 -0.13
N ASP A 165 -26.94 2.56 0.35
CA ASP A 165 -26.95 2.21 1.77
C ASP A 165 -25.53 1.80 2.23
N PRO A 166 -24.69 2.76 2.67
CA PRO A 166 -23.32 2.50 3.06
C PRO A 166 -23.16 1.51 4.22
N GLU A 167 -24.09 1.48 5.16
CA GLU A 167 -24.05 0.54 6.29
C GLU A 167 -24.29 -0.90 5.82
N LYS A 168 -25.23 -1.05 4.91
CA LYS A 168 -25.51 -2.36 4.28
C LYS A 168 -24.37 -2.79 3.37
N LEU A 169 -23.77 -1.86 2.59
CA LEU A 169 -22.62 -2.13 1.76
C LEU A 169 -21.43 -2.63 2.59
N ASP A 170 -21.21 -2.04 3.77
CA ASP A 170 -20.13 -2.44 4.68
C ASP A 170 -20.32 -3.87 5.24
N GLN A 171 -21.57 -4.30 5.40
CA GLN A 171 -21.92 -5.65 5.87
C GLN A 171 -22.05 -6.67 4.73
N ASN A 172 -22.41 -6.24 3.54
CA ASN A 172 -22.63 -7.07 2.35
C ASN A 172 -21.95 -6.41 1.14
N PRO A 173 -20.63 -6.53 1.01
CA PRO A 173 -19.87 -5.89 -0.04
C PRO A 173 -20.32 -6.34 -1.44
N VAL A 174 -20.55 -5.39 -2.34
CA VAL A 174 -20.96 -5.62 -3.71
C VAL A 174 -19.99 -4.92 -4.66
N GLY A 175 -19.18 -5.69 -5.34
CA GLY A 175 -18.14 -5.21 -6.25
C GLY A 175 -18.08 -6.02 -7.55
N ALA A 176 -17.02 -5.77 -8.30
CA ALA A 176 -16.74 -6.41 -9.59
C ALA A 176 -15.40 -7.14 -9.60
N GLY A 177 -14.87 -7.46 -8.44
CA GLY A 177 -13.59 -8.15 -8.26
C GLY A 177 -13.66 -9.65 -8.55
N PRO A 178 -12.51 -10.34 -8.40
CA PRO A 178 -12.39 -11.77 -8.72
C PRO A 178 -13.20 -12.70 -7.81
N PHE A 179 -13.67 -12.22 -6.65
CA PHE A 179 -14.45 -13.01 -5.70
C PHE A 179 -15.68 -12.25 -5.20
N VAL A 180 -16.70 -12.99 -4.80
CA VAL A 180 -17.96 -12.52 -4.21
C VAL A 180 -18.06 -13.00 -2.77
N VAL A 181 -18.39 -12.12 -1.85
CA VAL A 181 -18.60 -12.46 -0.45
C VAL A 181 -19.85 -13.35 -0.30
N GLN A 182 -19.67 -14.50 0.34
CA GLN A 182 -20.75 -15.41 0.70
C GLN A 182 -21.14 -15.27 2.16
N GLN A 183 -20.16 -14.98 3.02
CA GLN A 183 -20.35 -14.77 4.45
C GLN A 183 -19.32 -13.78 4.95
N LEU A 184 -19.75 -12.82 5.72
CA LEU A 184 -18.89 -11.86 6.42
C LEU A 184 -19.23 -11.89 7.92
N ILE A 185 -18.20 -12.16 8.73
CA ILE A 185 -18.24 -12.01 10.19
C ILE A 185 -17.29 -10.83 10.49
N PRO A 186 -17.81 -9.63 10.80
CA PRO A 186 -17.02 -8.43 10.98
C PRO A 186 -15.83 -8.63 11.91
N GLY A 187 -14.65 -8.14 11.51
CA GLY A 187 -13.42 -8.24 12.28
C GLY A 187 -12.85 -9.65 12.46
N THR A 188 -13.50 -10.70 11.91
CA THR A 188 -13.13 -12.09 12.19
C THR A 188 -12.84 -12.90 10.93
N LYS A 189 -13.80 -12.99 10.01
CA LYS A 189 -13.70 -13.88 8.86
C LYS A 189 -14.57 -13.42 7.69
N ALA A 190 -14.06 -13.57 6.49
CA ALA A 190 -14.85 -13.50 5.26
C ALA A 190 -14.69 -14.80 4.46
N VAL A 191 -15.79 -15.34 3.97
CA VAL A 191 -15.82 -16.46 3.04
C VAL A 191 -16.27 -15.95 1.69
N LEU A 192 -15.43 -16.16 0.69
CA LEU A 192 -15.66 -15.65 -0.66
C LEU A 192 -15.63 -16.81 -1.65
N LYS A 193 -16.36 -16.65 -2.74
CA LYS A 193 -16.38 -17.58 -3.86
C LYS A 193 -15.95 -16.87 -5.13
N LYS A 194 -15.27 -17.56 -6.03
CA LYS A 194 -14.90 -17.04 -7.36
C LYS A 194 -16.11 -16.38 -8.04
N ASN A 195 -15.89 -15.19 -8.57
CA ASN A 195 -16.87 -14.44 -9.32
C ASN A 195 -16.85 -14.89 -10.79
N PRO A 196 -17.90 -15.57 -11.28
CA PRO A 196 -17.95 -16.01 -12.68
C PRO A 196 -18.08 -14.84 -13.67
N ASP A 197 -18.60 -13.69 -13.21
CA ASP A 197 -18.79 -12.48 -14.02
C ASP A 197 -17.58 -11.52 -13.97
N TYR A 198 -16.50 -11.90 -13.28
CA TYR A 198 -15.25 -11.14 -13.31
C TYR A 198 -14.65 -11.17 -14.72
N TRP A 199 -14.20 -10.02 -15.22
CA TRP A 199 -13.76 -9.91 -16.62
C TRP A 199 -12.61 -10.86 -16.99
N ASP A 200 -11.79 -11.29 -16.02
CA ASP A 200 -10.68 -12.22 -16.20
C ASP A 200 -10.90 -13.53 -15.42
N ALA A 201 -12.16 -13.93 -15.27
CA ALA A 201 -12.56 -15.10 -14.48
C ALA A 201 -11.87 -16.40 -14.92
N GLU A 202 -11.58 -16.55 -16.22
CA GLU A 202 -10.91 -17.76 -16.75
C GLU A 202 -9.52 -17.95 -16.18
N ASN A 203 -8.83 -16.87 -15.84
CA ASN A 203 -7.48 -16.89 -15.27
C ASN A 203 -7.47 -16.92 -13.72
N ILE A 204 -8.62 -16.90 -13.07
CA ILE A 204 -8.72 -17.14 -11.62
C ILE A 204 -8.91 -18.63 -11.37
N HIS A 205 -7.89 -19.26 -10.80
CA HIS A 205 -7.88 -20.74 -10.58
C HIS A 205 -8.15 -21.15 -9.13
N ILE A 206 -8.50 -20.20 -8.28
CA ILE A 206 -8.93 -20.41 -6.90
C ILE A 206 -10.45 -20.31 -6.84
N ASP A 207 -11.12 -21.35 -6.34
CA ASP A 207 -12.60 -21.37 -6.31
C ASP A 207 -13.17 -20.64 -5.10
N ASN A 208 -12.50 -20.74 -3.94
CA ASN A 208 -12.95 -20.12 -2.70
C ASN A 208 -11.79 -19.46 -1.97
N VAL A 209 -12.12 -18.42 -1.21
CA VAL A 209 -11.18 -17.76 -0.28
C VAL A 209 -11.82 -17.74 1.11
N GLU A 210 -11.10 -18.22 2.09
CA GLU A 210 -11.37 -17.98 3.51
C GLU A 210 -10.35 -16.99 4.04
N LEU A 211 -10.74 -15.74 4.17
CA LEU A 211 -9.93 -14.69 4.78
C LEU A 211 -10.22 -14.67 6.27
N VAL A 212 -9.20 -14.86 7.09
CA VAL A 212 -9.32 -14.93 8.56
C VAL A 212 -8.48 -13.80 9.18
N SER A 213 -9.07 -13.08 10.12
CA SER A 213 -8.36 -12.10 10.92
C SER A 213 -7.34 -12.76 11.83
N ALA A 214 -6.07 -12.42 11.68
CA ALA A 214 -4.96 -12.93 12.47
C ALA A 214 -4.01 -11.78 12.85
N PRO A 215 -4.45 -10.83 13.70
CA PRO A 215 -3.64 -9.68 14.09
C PRO A 215 -2.38 -10.08 14.87
N ASP A 216 -2.43 -11.18 15.61
CA ASP A 216 -1.27 -11.82 16.21
C ASP A 216 -0.71 -12.89 15.28
N THR A 217 0.40 -12.58 14.62
CA THR A 217 1.05 -13.47 13.66
C THR A 217 1.90 -14.57 14.33
N SER A 218 2.02 -14.59 15.65
CA SER A 218 2.88 -15.55 16.38
C SER A 218 2.51 -17.01 16.14
N THR A 219 1.24 -17.32 15.87
CA THR A 219 0.72 -18.69 15.66
C THR A 219 0.55 -19.08 14.20
N VAL A 220 0.69 -18.13 13.24
CA VAL A 220 0.36 -18.40 11.82
C VAL A 220 1.30 -19.40 11.17
N VAL A 221 2.59 -19.40 11.51
CA VAL A 221 3.57 -20.37 11.00
C VAL A 221 3.19 -21.80 11.39
N SER A 222 2.71 -21.99 12.62
CA SER A 222 2.20 -23.30 13.07
C SER A 222 0.94 -23.70 12.32
N GLY A 223 0.01 -22.75 12.11
CA GLY A 223 -1.21 -22.97 11.34
C GLY A 223 -0.95 -23.34 9.87
N LEU A 224 0.03 -22.71 9.24
CA LEU A 224 0.48 -23.07 7.89
C LEU A 224 1.07 -24.48 7.84
N ARG A 225 1.91 -24.85 8.82
CA ARG A 225 2.52 -26.19 8.91
C ARG A 225 1.48 -27.29 9.11
N THR A 226 0.40 -27.02 9.82
CA THR A 226 -0.66 -27.99 10.10
C THR A 226 -1.80 -27.96 9.08
N GLY A 227 -1.73 -27.10 8.05
CA GLY A 227 -2.74 -26.99 6.99
C GLY A 227 -4.01 -26.23 7.40
N VAL A 228 -4.00 -25.55 8.55
CA VAL A 228 -5.08 -24.62 8.94
C VAL A 228 -5.15 -23.46 7.97
N TYR A 229 -3.99 -22.95 7.56
CA TYR A 229 -3.82 -21.92 6.53
C TYR A 229 -2.95 -22.45 5.40
N ASN A 230 -3.02 -21.81 4.22
CA ASN A 230 -2.08 -22.06 3.14
C ASN A 230 -1.39 -20.78 2.65
N PHE A 231 -1.84 -19.61 3.15
CA PHE A 231 -1.22 -18.30 2.94
C PHE A 231 -1.43 -17.42 4.18
N ALA A 232 -0.41 -16.69 4.62
CA ALA A 232 -0.53 -15.82 5.79
C ALA A 232 0.45 -14.65 5.74
N ASP A 233 0.02 -13.50 6.27
CA ASP A 233 0.92 -12.42 6.64
C ASP A 233 1.84 -12.90 7.77
N ILE A 234 3.12 -12.58 7.71
CA ILE A 234 4.08 -12.89 8.78
C ILE A 234 4.88 -11.65 9.16
N ASP A 235 5.26 -11.59 10.43
CA ASP A 235 6.27 -10.63 10.87
C ASP A 235 7.67 -11.05 10.34
N PRO A 236 8.56 -10.09 10.01
CA PRO A 236 9.92 -10.42 9.56
C PRO A 236 10.70 -11.34 10.50
N SER A 237 10.48 -11.26 11.81
CA SER A 237 11.09 -12.16 12.81
C SER A 237 10.72 -13.63 12.64
N GLN A 238 9.60 -13.91 11.96
CA GLN A 238 9.07 -15.26 11.75
C GLN A 238 9.58 -15.91 10.47
N ALA A 239 10.22 -15.14 9.57
CA ALA A 239 10.60 -15.61 8.25
C ALA A 239 11.53 -16.84 8.30
N ASP A 240 12.51 -16.83 9.21
CA ASP A 240 13.42 -17.97 9.39
C ASP A 240 12.71 -19.21 9.96
N ALA A 241 11.77 -19.01 10.88
CA ALA A 241 10.96 -20.09 11.41
C ALA A 241 10.06 -20.70 10.31
N ALA A 242 9.47 -19.87 9.45
CA ALA A 242 8.68 -20.31 8.31
C ALA A 242 9.53 -21.14 7.33
N LYS A 243 10.73 -20.66 6.96
CA LYS A 243 11.66 -21.41 6.09
C LYS A 243 12.08 -22.75 6.71
N LYS A 244 12.42 -22.78 8.01
CA LYS A 244 12.78 -24.01 8.74
C LYS A 244 11.59 -25.00 8.80
N ALA A 245 10.36 -24.50 8.79
CA ALA A 245 9.14 -25.30 8.72
C ALA A 245 8.83 -25.83 7.29
N GLY A 246 9.66 -25.52 6.29
CA GLY A 246 9.49 -25.95 4.90
C GLY A 246 8.49 -25.10 4.10
N LEU A 247 8.11 -23.94 4.62
CA LEU A 247 7.25 -22.99 3.95
C LEU A 247 8.07 -22.07 3.03
N ASP A 248 7.41 -21.53 2.00
CA ASP A 248 8.00 -20.49 1.16
C ASP A 248 7.70 -19.12 1.78
N VAL A 249 8.72 -18.27 1.86
CA VAL A 249 8.55 -16.86 2.25
C VAL A 249 8.46 -16.02 0.99
N PHE A 250 7.32 -15.37 0.82
CA PHE A 250 7.07 -14.43 -0.27
C PHE A 250 7.32 -13.01 0.22
N VAL A 251 8.25 -12.31 -0.45
CA VAL A 251 8.59 -10.92 -0.18
C VAL A 251 7.93 -10.07 -1.26
N GLN A 252 6.88 -9.34 -0.88
CA GLN A 252 6.19 -8.43 -1.77
C GLN A 252 6.81 -7.04 -1.66
N PRO A 253 7.21 -6.41 -2.78
CA PRO A 253 7.64 -5.03 -2.77
C PRO A 253 6.55 -4.13 -2.16
N GLY A 254 6.96 -3.17 -1.34
CA GLY A 254 6.06 -2.22 -0.70
C GLY A 254 6.62 -0.81 -0.80
N PHE A 255 5.75 0.17 -0.64
CA PHE A 255 6.12 1.59 -0.55
C PHE A 255 6.14 2.06 0.91
N ASN A 256 6.45 1.15 1.84
CA ASN A 256 6.45 1.44 3.26
C ASN A 256 7.81 2.00 3.65
N ALA A 257 7.96 3.32 3.70
CA ALA A 257 9.15 3.97 4.21
C ALA A 257 8.86 4.59 5.58
N ALA A 258 9.62 4.17 6.59
CA ALA A 258 9.55 4.76 7.91
C ALA A 258 10.37 6.06 7.96
N ASN A 259 9.90 7.03 8.72
CA ASN A 259 10.58 8.30 8.89
C ASN A 259 10.39 8.91 10.28
N LEU A 260 11.32 9.76 10.63
CA LEU A 260 11.23 10.70 11.72
C LEU A 260 10.63 11.99 11.16
N SER A 261 9.49 12.41 11.70
CA SER A 261 8.81 13.66 11.33
C SER A 261 9.19 14.76 12.31
N LEU A 262 9.91 15.75 11.82
CA LEU A 262 10.38 16.91 12.57
C LEU A 262 9.52 18.12 12.22
N ASN A 263 9.08 18.89 13.21
CA ASN A 263 8.41 20.16 12.96
C ASN A 263 9.46 21.29 12.99
N ILE A 264 9.97 21.66 11.82
CA ILE A 264 11.00 22.68 11.68
C ILE A 264 10.50 24.11 11.94
N ASN A 265 9.20 24.31 12.21
CA ASN A 265 8.65 25.57 12.67
C ASN A 265 8.69 25.71 14.21
N LYS A 266 9.20 24.69 14.91
CA LYS A 266 9.23 24.62 16.37
C LYS A 266 10.61 24.27 16.88
N ALA A 267 11.00 24.95 17.99
CA ALA A 267 12.23 24.57 18.69
C ALA A 267 12.18 23.11 19.17
N PRO A 268 13.30 22.38 19.09
CA PRO A 268 14.63 22.84 18.69
C PRO A 268 14.91 22.62 17.20
N PHE A 269 13.94 22.21 16.39
CA PHE A 269 14.13 21.88 14.98
C PHE A 269 14.03 23.09 14.03
N ASP A 270 13.76 24.28 14.58
CA ASP A 270 13.89 25.57 13.90
C ASP A 270 15.39 26.00 13.70
N ASP A 271 16.33 25.25 14.27
CA ASP A 271 17.75 25.33 13.99
C ASP A 271 18.20 24.21 13.05
N ASP A 272 18.64 24.62 11.84
CA ASP A 272 19.13 23.71 10.80
C ASP A 272 20.25 22.78 11.28
N LYS A 273 21.13 23.24 12.18
CA LYS A 273 22.23 22.43 12.72
C LYS A 273 21.74 21.31 13.62
N VAL A 274 20.65 21.55 14.37
CA VAL A 274 20.00 20.52 15.17
C VAL A 274 19.37 19.46 14.27
N VAL A 275 18.70 19.87 13.20
CA VAL A 275 18.11 18.93 12.22
C VAL A 275 19.20 18.11 11.52
N ASP A 276 20.28 18.74 11.07
CA ASP A 276 21.39 18.03 10.43
C ASP A 276 22.12 17.10 11.41
N ALA A 277 22.21 17.48 12.69
CA ALA A 277 22.74 16.61 13.73
C ALA A 277 21.87 15.34 13.89
N VAL A 278 20.54 15.47 13.92
CA VAL A 278 19.62 14.31 13.96
C VAL A 278 19.85 13.41 12.75
N ARG A 279 19.96 13.98 11.53
CA ARG A 279 20.18 13.22 10.30
C ARG A 279 21.45 12.39 10.33
N HIS A 280 22.58 12.97 10.82
CA HIS A 280 23.85 12.26 10.97
C HIS A 280 23.90 11.31 12.18
N ALA A 281 23.00 11.46 13.16
CA ALA A 281 22.89 10.55 14.30
C ALA A 281 22.16 9.25 13.98
N VAL A 282 21.42 9.20 12.86
CA VAL A 282 20.57 8.06 12.49
C VAL A 282 21.36 6.98 11.74
N ASN A 283 21.55 5.84 12.40
CA ASN A 283 22.09 4.61 11.81
C ASN A 283 20.96 3.80 11.18
N ARG A 284 20.75 3.94 9.90
CA ARG A 284 19.66 3.31 9.15
C ARG A 284 19.75 1.79 9.10
N GLU A 285 20.98 1.26 9.01
CA GLU A 285 21.23 -0.18 8.99
C GLU A 285 20.77 -0.87 10.28
N GLU A 286 20.86 -0.18 11.42
CA GLU A 286 20.38 -0.73 12.69
C GLU A 286 18.88 -0.99 12.68
N PHE A 287 18.09 -0.11 12.05
CA PHE A 287 16.63 -0.33 11.88
C PHE A 287 16.37 -1.56 11.00
N VAL A 288 17.08 -1.68 9.88
CA VAL A 288 16.93 -2.83 8.98
C VAL A 288 17.21 -4.14 9.73
N GLN A 289 18.31 -4.21 10.47
CA GLN A 289 18.70 -5.43 11.17
C GLN A 289 17.75 -5.77 12.33
N LYS A 290 17.38 -4.77 13.14
CA LYS A 290 16.59 -5.00 14.37
C LYS A 290 15.09 -5.12 14.10
N LEU A 291 14.53 -4.40 13.10
CA LEU A 291 13.10 -4.35 12.88
C LEU A 291 12.66 -5.22 11.70
N THR A 292 13.49 -5.33 10.66
CA THR A 292 13.12 -6.10 9.47
C THR A 292 13.90 -7.39 9.31
N PHE A 293 14.81 -7.71 10.26
CA PHE A 293 15.63 -8.92 10.22
C PHE A 293 16.39 -9.09 8.88
N GLY A 294 16.76 -7.95 8.24
CA GLY A 294 17.46 -7.93 6.96
C GLY A 294 16.55 -8.06 5.73
N TYR A 295 15.24 -8.12 5.89
CA TYR A 295 14.29 -8.14 4.75
C TYR A 295 13.96 -6.74 4.22
N GLY A 296 14.18 -5.69 5.01
CA GLY A 296 14.05 -4.29 4.59
C GLY A 296 15.34 -3.75 3.97
N GLU A 297 15.31 -2.49 3.61
CA GLU A 297 16.47 -1.75 3.13
C GLU A 297 16.59 -0.39 3.83
N ALA A 298 17.83 0.05 4.08
CA ALA A 298 18.09 1.40 4.55
C ALA A 298 17.76 2.40 3.42
N THR A 299 17.09 3.50 3.76
CA THR A 299 16.71 4.48 2.75
C THR A 299 16.73 5.90 3.31
N ASP A 300 17.13 6.85 2.45
CA ASP A 300 17.08 8.31 2.69
C ASP A 300 15.83 8.95 2.07
N GLN A 301 14.95 8.16 1.44
CA GLN A 301 13.86 8.68 0.63
C GLN A 301 12.58 7.82 0.74
N PRO A 302 11.41 8.34 0.30
CA PRO A 302 10.13 7.64 0.48
C PRO A 302 9.92 6.43 -0.44
N PHE A 303 10.83 6.18 -1.35
CA PHE A 303 10.73 5.11 -2.35
C PHE A 303 11.80 4.05 -2.15
N PRO A 304 11.49 2.75 -2.35
CA PRO A 304 12.47 1.68 -2.32
C PRO A 304 13.39 1.72 -3.54
N LYS A 305 14.59 1.15 -3.42
CA LYS A 305 15.53 0.98 -4.55
C LYS A 305 14.85 0.23 -5.69
N GLY A 306 15.15 0.68 -6.91
CA GLY A 306 14.57 0.09 -8.12
C GLY A 306 13.18 0.60 -8.51
N TYR A 307 12.50 1.36 -7.64
CA TYR A 307 11.28 2.05 -8.04
C TYR A 307 11.60 3.26 -8.93
N VAL A 308 10.72 3.58 -9.89
CA VAL A 308 10.95 4.62 -10.90
C VAL A 308 11.24 6.00 -10.31
N ALA A 309 10.65 6.32 -9.15
CA ALA A 309 10.83 7.58 -8.45
C ALA A 309 12.02 7.61 -7.49
N TYR A 310 12.71 6.49 -7.29
CA TYR A 310 13.92 6.45 -6.48
C TYR A 310 15.05 7.23 -7.16
N ASP A 311 15.59 8.24 -6.46
CA ASP A 311 16.70 9.05 -6.99
C ASP A 311 18.06 8.54 -6.48
N PRO A 312 18.87 7.88 -7.31
CA PRO A 312 20.19 7.38 -6.89
C PRO A 312 21.16 8.51 -6.48
N LYS A 313 20.91 9.74 -6.90
CA LYS A 313 21.76 10.90 -6.54
C LYS A 313 21.50 11.41 -5.11
N SER A 314 20.42 10.96 -4.51
CA SER A 314 20.03 11.33 -3.14
C SER A 314 20.34 10.22 -2.12
N GLU A 315 21.14 9.22 -2.49
CA GLU A 315 21.67 8.23 -1.55
C GLU A 315 22.80 8.83 -0.70
N ASP A 316 22.88 8.46 0.58
CA ASP A 316 23.98 8.79 1.51
C ASP A 316 24.30 10.29 1.61
N VAL A 317 23.31 11.15 1.37
CA VAL A 317 23.48 12.60 1.57
C VAL A 317 23.77 12.93 3.03
N TYR A 318 23.22 12.16 3.95
CA TYR A 318 23.44 12.25 5.40
C TYR A 318 23.92 10.90 5.96
N PRO A 319 25.18 10.52 5.71
CA PRO A 319 25.74 9.29 6.24
C PRO A 319 25.76 9.30 7.77
N TYR A 320 25.64 8.15 8.38
CA TYR A 320 25.75 8.00 9.83
C TYR A 320 27.13 8.46 10.31
N ASP A 321 27.17 9.57 11.02
CA ASP A 321 28.36 10.19 11.59
C ASP A 321 28.04 10.84 12.94
N PRO A 322 28.09 10.08 14.06
CA PRO A 322 27.79 10.63 15.37
C PRO A 322 28.82 11.66 15.85
N ALA A 323 30.02 11.68 15.29
CA ALA A 323 31.02 12.71 15.62
C ALA A 323 30.62 14.06 14.99
N LYS A 324 30.21 14.03 13.73
CA LYS A 324 29.66 15.21 13.04
C LYS A 324 28.38 15.71 13.71
N ALA A 325 27.50 14.80 14.13
CA ALA A 325 26.27 15.16 14.85
C ALA A 325 26.59 15.93 16.14
N LYS A 326 27.51 15.44 16.96
CA LYS A 326 27.97 16.13 18.18
C LYS A 326 28.56 17.49 17.90
N LYS A 327 29.36 17.61 16.83
CA LYS A 327 29.96 18.87 16.42
C LYS A 327 28.88 19.89 16.04
N LEU A 328 27.88 19.48 15.25
CA LEU A 328 26.77 20.35 14.85
C LEU A 328 25.95 20.83 16.04
N LEU A 329 25.67 19.96 17.02
CA LEU A 329 25.00 20.35 18.27
C LEU A 329 25.81 21.38 19.07
N ALA A 330 27.12 21.20 19.19
CA ALA A 330 27.99 22.16 19.84
C ALA A 330 28.03 23.51 19.12
N GLU A 331 28.03 23.51 17.78
CA GLU A 331 27.95 24.72 16.93
C GLU A 331 26.58 25.41 17.04
N ALA A 332 25.51 24.69 17.34
CA ALA A 332 24.19 25.21 17.68
C ALA A 332 24.10 25.71 19.15
N GLY A 333 25.18 25.61 19.94
CA GLY A 333 25.25 26.08 21.32
C GLY A 333 24.75 25.08 22.34
N HIS A 334 24.54 23.82 22.00
CA HIS A 334 24.04 22.79 22.92
C HIS A 334 25.14 21.91 23.45
N GLN A 335 25.18 21.74 24.79
CA GLN A 335 25.99 20.72 25.44
C GLN A 335 25.26 19.40 25.53
N PRO A 336 25.98 18.26 25.68
CA PRO A 336 25.33 16.96 25.86
C PRO A 336 24.32 16.97 27.01
N GLY A 337 23.04 16.64 26.68
CA GLY A 337 21.94 16.60 27.64
C GLY A 337 21.12 17.88 27.78
N ASP A 338 21.50 18.97 27.12
CA ASP A 338 20.73 20.22 27.12
C ASP A 338 19.40 20.05 26.35
N LEU A 339 19.45 19.42 25.16
CA LEU A 339 18.27 19.15 24.38
C LEU A 339 17.44 18.00 24.96
N LYS A 340 16.21 18.33 25.31
CA LYS A 340 15.18 17.38 25.78
C LYS A 340 13.98 17.48 24.86
N ILE A 341 13.66 16.39 24.17
CA ILE A 341 12.64 16.37 23.13
C ILE A 341 11.67 15.24 23.42
N ASP A 342 10.37 15.52 23.36
CA ASP A 342 9.34 14.50 23.44
C ASP A 342 9.09 13.92 22.04
N LEU A 343 9.23 12.59 21.92
CA LEU A 343 8.87 11.80 20.76
C LEU A 343 7.44 11.25 20.99
N VAL A 344 6.45 11.78 20.29
CA VAL A 344 5.05 11.40 20.49
C VAL A 344 4.62 10.37 19.47
N ILE A 345 4.13 9.22 19.93
CA ILE A 345 3.72 8.07 19.11
C ILE A 345 2.39 7.49 19.60
N PRO A 346 1.61 6.78 18.73
CA PRO A 346 0.27 6.27 19.11
C PRO A 346 0.31 5.06 20.04
N SER A 347 1.36 4.25 19.97
CA SER A 347 1.53 2.99 20.72
C SER A 347 3.01 2.68 20.91
N GLU A 348 3.32 1.69 21.70
CA GLU A 348 4.69 1.17 21.80
C GLU A 348 5.21 0.80 20.40
N ASP A 349 6.45 1.22 20.12
CA ASP A 349 7.11 1.03 18.83
C ASP A 349 8.61 0.84 19.04
N PRO A 350 9.18 -0.32 18.72
CA PRO A 350 10.62 -0.56 18.84
C PRO A 350 11.49 0.43 18.05
N GLN A 351 10.94 1.05 17.00
CA GLN A 351 11.62 2.11 16.28
C GLN A 351 11.91 3.32 17.18
N ALA A 352 10.97 3.67 18.06
CA ALA A 352 11.15 4.79 19.00
C ALA A 352 12.31 4.55 19.98
N GLU A 353 12.49 3.31 20.42
CA GLU A 353 13.59 2.94 21.32
C GLU A 353 14.95 3.04 20.62
N ILE A 354 15.03 2.62 19.34
CA ILE A 354 16.25 2.77 18.53
C ILE A 354 16.58 4.26 18.37
N VAL A 355 15.59 5.08 18.00
CA VAL A 355 15.75 6.54 17.85
C VAL A 355 16.23 7.16 19.17
N GLN A 356 15.59 6.83 20.30
CA GLN A 356 15.97 7.32 21.62
C GLN A 356 17.43 6.98 21.93
N SER A 357 17.84 5.74 21.67
CA SER A 357 19.21 5.27 21.91
C SER A 357 20.24 6.00 21.03
N GLN A 358 19.96 6.15 19.74
CA GLN A 358 20.87 6.79 18.78
C GLN A 358 21.03 8.29 19.08
N LEU A 359 19.93 8.98 19.39
CA LEU A 359 19.97 10.40 19.74
C LEU A 359 20.63 10.64 21.09
N ALA A 360 20.45 9.74 22.07
CA ALA A 360 21.17 9.78 23.34
C ALA A 360 22.68 9.65 23.15
N ALA A 361 23.15 8.83 22.21
CA ALA A 361 24.57 8.65 21.90
C ALA A 361 25.26 9.94 21.42
N VAL A 362 24.50 10.89 20.87
CA VAL A 362 25.00 12.20 20.45
C VAL A 362 24.67 13.33 21.43
N GLY A 363 24.01 13.01 22.55
CA GLY A 363 23.71 13.97 23.62
C GLY A 363 22.31 14.59 23.58
N ILE A 364 21.41 14.10 22.74
CA ILE A 364 20.00 14.53 22.73
C ILE A 364 19.18 13.57 23.62
N LYS A 365 18.48 14.10 24.61
CA LYS A 365 17.62 13.32 25.48
C LYS A 365 16.20 13.26 24.91
N VAL A 366 15.81 12.08 24.41
CA VAL A 366 14.45 11.83 23.91
C VAL A 366 13.61 11.17 24.99
N THR A 367 12.38 11.68 25.20
CA THR A 367 11.36 11.04 26.04
C THR A 367 10.25 10.52 25.15
N ILE A 368 10.04 9.19 25.14
CA ILE A 368 8.94 8.58 24.39
C ILE A 368 7.63 8.85 25.12
N LYS A 369 6.65 9.42 24.41
CA LYS A 369 5.30 9.73 24.88
C LYS A 369 4.29 8.95 24.06
N ILE A 370 3.52 8.08 24.70
CA ILE A 370 2.45 7.35 24.06
C ILE A 370 1.15 8.15 24.21
N ASP A 371 0.58 8.57 23.09
CA ASP A 371 -0.72 9.26 23.02
C ASP A 371 -1.65 8.52 22.06
N LYS A 372 -2.68 7.88 22.61
CA LYS A 372 -3.68 7.16 21.79
C LYS A 372 -4.46 8.08 20.85
N ASN A 373 -4.50 9.38 21.14
CA ASN A 373 -5.12 10.40 20.29
C ASN A 373 -4.10 11.08 19.35
N TRP A 374 -2.91 10.49 19.19
CA TRP A 374 -1.78 11.00 18.42
C TRP A 374 -2.16 11.60 17.06
N SER A 375 -3.11 11.00 16.36
CA SER A 375 -3.51 11.45 15.02
C SER A 375 -4.05 12.88 15.01
N THR A 376 -4.80 13.28 16.04
CA THR A 376 -5.36 14.64 16.13
C THR A 376 -4.25 15.70 16.16
N PRO A 377 -3.31 15.73 17.12
CA PRO A 377 -2.25 16.72 17.13
C PRO A 377 -1.25 16.55 15.96
N PHE A 378 -1.05 15.34 15.43
CA PHE A 378 -0.20 15.14 14.25
C PHE A 378 -0.76 15.86 13.02
N PHE A 379 -2.02 15.59 12.67
CA PHE A 379 -2.65 16.21 11.49
C PHE A 379 -2.99 17.69 11.70
N ALA A 380 -3.14 18.13 12.94
CA ALA A 380 -3.22 19.56 13.28
C ALA A 380 -1.85 20.27 13.28
N LYS A 381 -0.71 19.52 13.05
CA LYS A 381 0.66 20.06 13.05
C LYS A 381 1.12 20.60 14.41
N ASP A 382 0.53 20.08 15.48
CA ASP A 382 0.84 20.52 16.85
C ASP A 382 2.03 19.79 17.48
N LEU A 383 2.40 18.62 16.94
CA LEU A 383 3.56 17.87 17.42
C LEU A 383 4.88 18.52 16.99
N THR A 384 5.91 18.36 17.81
CA THR A 384 7.29 18.79 17.49
C THR A 384 8.08 17.65 16.84
N PHE A 385 7.91 16.43 17.36
CA PHE A 385 8.64 15.25 16.89
C PHE A 385 7.75 14.00 16.95
N SER A 386 7.71 13.23 15.89
CA SER A 386 6.95 12.01 15.81
C SER A 386 7.60 11.00 14.88
N LEU A 387 7.13 9.75 14.93
CA LEU A 387 7.40 8.71 13.93
C LEU A 387 6.20 8.56 13.01
N TYR A 388 6.48 8.33 11.75
CA TYR A 388 5.46 7.97 10.78
C TYR A 388 5.99 6.93 9.80
N GLY A 389 5.20 5.88 9.56
CA GLY A 389 5.44 4.93 8.48
C GLY A 389 4.45 5.19 7.36
N THR A 390 4.92 5.35 6.14
CA THR A 390 4.03 5.51 5.00
C THR A 390 3.74 4.17 4.36
N THR A 391 2.47 3.85 4.22
CA THR A 391 2.04 2.98 3.14
C THR A 391 1.99 3.86 1.90
N GLY A 392 2.79 3.60 0.87
CA GLY A 392 2.86 4.43 -0.33
C GLY A 392 1.49 4.71 -0.96
N ARG A 393 1.48 5.68 -1.84
CA ARG A 393 0.33 6.06 -2.65
C ARG A 393 0.42 5.38 -4.02
N ASP A 394 -0.69 5.29 -4.73
CA ASP A 394 -0.74 4.66 -6.05
C ASP A 394 0.05 5.46 -7.11
N SER A 395 0.18 6.77 -6.90
CA SER A 395 1.03 7.65 -7.71
C SER A 395 2.24 8.16 -6.92
N ALA A 396 3.43 8.15 -7.54
CA ALA A 396 4.64 8.72 -6.95
C ALA A 396 4.50 10.23 -6.69
N ALA A 397 3.89 10.98 -7.63
CA ALA A 397 3.64 12.40 -7.45
C ALA A 397 2.75 12.70 -6.23
N GLN A 398 1.76 11.84 -5.99
CA GLN A 398 0.89 11.92 -4.82
C GLN A 398 1.66 11.63 -3.53
N THR A 399 2.53 10.62 -3.54
CA THR A 399 3.42 10.32 -2.42
C THR A 399 4.29 11.53 -2.08
N LEU A 400 4.92 12.14 -3.08
CA LEU A 400 5.75 13.33 -2.90
C LEU A 400 4.95 14.50 -2.33
N THR A 401 3.77 14.79 -2.91
CA THR A 401 2.91 15.90 -2.45
C THR A 401 2.43 15.68 -1.00
N ALA A 402 2.13 14.43 -0.62
CA ALA A 402 1.69 14.13 0.74
C ALA A 402 2.78 14.38 1.79
N HIS A 403 4.07 14.14 1.44
CA HIS A 403 5.20 14.28 2.35
C HIS A 403 5.80 15.69 2.36
N PHE A 404 5.88 16.34 1.21
CA PHE A 404 6.68 17.54 1.04
C PHE A 404 5.88 18.77 0.63
N GLY A 405 4.63 18.59 0.17
CA GLY A 405 3.79 19.72 -0.26
C GLY A 405 3.37 20.62 0.90
N PRO A 406 3.06 21.90 0.63
CA PRO A 406 2.73 22.89 1.65
C PRO A 406 1.44 22.57 2.42
N ASN A 407 0.56 21.75 1.85
CA ASN A 407 -0.65 21.22 2.48
C ASN A 407 -0.60 19.70 2.65
N GLY A 408 0.59 19.10 2.55
CA GLY A 408 0.78 17.66 2.63
C GLY A 408 0.35 17.11 4.00
N PRO A 409 -0.54 16.11 4.04
CA PRO A 409 -1.02 15.56 5.32
C PRO A 409 0.12 14.96 6.16
N LEU A 410 1.19 14.48 5.51
CA LEU A 410 2.34 13.86 6.16
C LEU A 410 3.50 14.86 6.42
N ASN A 411 3.38 16.10 5.96
CA ASN A 411 4.31 17.18 6.27
C ASN A 411 3.94 17.81 7.62
N LEU A 412 4.66 17.48 8.67
CA LEU A 412 4.43 18.03 10.02
C LEU A 412 4.75 19.54 10.09
N SER A 413 5.55 20.03 9.15
CA SER A 413 6.04 21.42 9.11
C SER A 413 5.24 22.34 8.19
N THR A 414 4.03 21.95 7.78
CA THR A 414 3.21 22.83 6.92
C THR A 414 3.03 24.21 7.55
N PRO A 415 2.99 25.29 6.75
CA PRO A 415 2.96 25.34 5.27
C PRO A 415 4.34 25.30 4.58
N TYR A 416 5.41 24.93 5.28
CA TYR A 416 6.75 24.86 4.71
C TYR A 416 6.80 23.83 3.56
N GLU A 417 7.42 24.21 2.47
CA GLU A 417 7.81 23.32 1.37
C GLU A 417 9.22 23.66 0.87
N PRO A 418 9.94 22.71 0.28
CA PRO A 418 11.22 23.01 -0.36
C PRO A 418 11.06 23.89 -1.58
N ALA A 419 12.02 24.80 -1.80
CA ALA A 419 12.00 25.67 -2.97
C ALA A 419 12.00 24.90 -4.29
N GLY A 420 11.08 25.24 -5.20
CA GLY A 420 10.95 24.60 -6.52
C GLY A 420 10.27 23.22 -6.50
N PHE A 421 9.81 22.76 -5.34
CA PHE A 421 9.16 21.44 -5.23
C PHE A 421 7.82 21.37 -5.97
N GLU A 422 6.93 22.35 -5.79
CA GLU A 422 5.65 22.40 -6.51
C GLU A 422 5.84 22.41 -8.03
N GLU A 423 6.83 23.20 -8.53
CA GLU A 423 7.17 23.23 -9.95
C GLU A 423 7.64 21.85 -10.45
N ALA A 424 8.49 21.16 -9.68
CA ALA A 424 8.97 19.85 -10.04
C ALA A 424 7.83 18.82 -10.08
N VAL A 425 6.91 18.84 -9.10
CA VAL A 425 5.73 17.95 -9.09
C VAL A 425 4.76 18.29 -10.22
N ALA A 426 4.54 19.56 -10.50
CA ALA A 426 3.71 19.98 -11.64
C ALA A 426 4.28 19.44 -12.96
N LYS A 427 5.61 19.47 -13.12
CA LYS A 427 6.28 18.88 -14.29
C LYS A 427 6.07 17.36 -14.37
N VAL A 428 6.10 16.64 -13.24
CA VAL A 428 5.76 15.20 -13.20
C VAL A 428 4.34 14.98 -13.73
N ARG A 429 3.36 15.74 -13.24
CA ARG A 429 1.97 15.63 -13.70
C ARG A 429 1.81 15.93 -15.19
N GLN A 430 2.62 16.83 -15.73
CA GLN A 430 2.62 17.21 -17.15
C GLN A 430 3.41 16.25 -18.05
N THR A 431 4.12 15.28 -17.48
CA THR A 431 4.92 14.31 -18.24
C THR A 431 4.13 13.02 -18.42
N PRO A 432 3.84 12.59 -19.67
CA PRO A 432 3.16 11.32 -19.95
C PRO A 432 3.89 10.14 -19.34
N LEU A 433 3.14 9.13 -18.86
CA LEU A 433 3.67 7.96 -18.18
C LEU A 433 4.62 7.11 -19.06
N ASP A 434 4.44 7.14 -20.37
CA ASP A 434 5.25 6.44 -21.36
C ASP A 434 6.38 7.30 -21.94
N SER A 435 6.51 8.55 -21.49
CA SER A 435 7.61 9.44 -21.89
C SER A 435 8.96 8.90 -21.43
N PRO A 436 10.01 8.93 -22.27
CA PRO A 436 11.36 8.57 -21.86
C PRO A 436 11.91 9.48 -20.74
N ASP A 437 11.33 10.67 -20.56
CA ASP A 437 11.73 11.64 -19.54
C ASP A 437 11.02 11.42 -18.20
N TYR A 438 10.03 10.52 -18.13
CA TYR A 438 9.17 10.34 -16.95
C TYR A 438 9.98 9.99 -15.69
N ALA A 439 10.87 9.01 -15.78
CA ALA A 439 11.72 8.61 -14.65
C ALA A 439 12.63 9.76 -14.16
N ALA A 440 13.27 10.47 -15.09
CA ALA A 440 14.13 11.61 -14.75
C ALA A 440 13.38 12.76 -14.09
N THR A 441 12.15 13.00 -14.56
CA THR A 441 11.25 14.04 -14.00
C THR A 441 10.80 13.67 -12.57
N LEU A 442 10.42 12.41 -12.35
CA LEU A 442 10.08 11.91 -11.01
C LEU A 442 11.26 12.00 -10.04
N GLN A 443 12.45 11.54 -10.46
CA GLN A 443 13.67 11.60 -9.64
C GLN A 443 14.06 13.03 -9.29
N ALA A 444 13.87 13.96 -10.22
CA ALA A 444 14.10 15.38 -9.95
C ALA A 444 13.12 15.92 -8.89
N ALA A 445 11.84 15.54 -8.95
CA ALA A 445 10.85 15.92 -7.96
C ALA A 445 11.12 15.26 -6.58
N THR A 446 11.55 14.01 -6.56
CA THR A 446 12.01 13.34 -5.34
C THR A 446 13.16 14.10 -4.69
N ARG A 447 14.18 14.46 -5.48
CA ARG A 447 15.33 15.24 -5.00
C ARG A 447 14.89 16.59 -4.45
N ALA A 448 14.04 17.32 -5.18
CA ALA A 448 13.51 18.60 -4.71
C ALA A 448 12.75 18.44 -3.37
N GLY A 449 11.97 17.39 -3.22
CA GLY A 449 11.29 17.09 -1.95
C GLY A 449 12.25 16.80 -0.81
N LEU A 450 13.35 16.09 -1.08
CA LEU A 450 14.36 15.73 -0.06
C LEU A 450 15.21 16.90 0.43
N GLU A 451 15.16 18.05 -0.23
CA GLU A 451 15.67 19.31 0.32
C GLU A 451 14.87 19.76 1.55
N SER A 452 13.68 19.19 1.76
CA SER A 452 12.94 19.36 3.01
C SER A 452 13.71 18.79 4.19
N LYS A 453 13.91 19.60 5.21
CA LYS A 453 14.56 19.18 6.44
C LYS A 453 13.61 18.51 7.42
N ALA A 454 12.30 18.51 7.13
CA ALA A 454 11.25 18.05 8.03
C ALA A 454 11.17 16.53 8.18
N LEU A 455 11.72 15.76 7.24
CA LEU A 455 11.61 14.31 7.24
C LEU A 455 12.99 13.64 7.19
N VAL A 456 13.19 12.66 8.05
CA VAL A 456 14.39 11.81 8.07
C VAL A 456 13.95 10.37 7.83
N PHE A 457 14.05 9.91 6.59
CA PHE A 457 13.74 8.53 6.23
C PHE A 457 14.78 7.58 6.85
N THR A 458 14.33 6.42 7.26
CA THR A 458 15.15 5.45 8.01
C THR A 458 15.28 4.12 7.27
N TYR A 459 14.18 3.44 7.02
CA TYR A 459 14.19 2.17 6.30
C TYR A 459 12.90 1.97 5.52
N ALA A 460 12.96 1.20 4.44
CA ALA A 460 11.81 0.66 3.73
C ALA A 460 11.59 -0.79 4.13
N SER A 461 10.32 -1.15 4.37
CA SER A 461 9.93 -2.52 4.75
C SER A 461 9.02 -3.13 3.68
N PRO A 462 9.36 -4.30 3.14
CA PRO A 462 8.45 -5.04 2.28
C PRO A 462 7.34 -5.70 3.11
N ASN A 463 6.27 -6.12 2.43
CA ASN A 463 5.29 -7.00 3.06
C ASN A 463 5.79 -8.45 2.97
N LEU A 464 5.75 -9.18 4.08
CA LEU A 464 6.16 -10.56 4.13
C LEU A 464 4.97 -11.48 4.32
N PHE A 465 4.96 -12.55 3.53
CA PHE A 465 3.98 -13.61 3.64
C PHE A 465 4.69 -14.96 3.70
N ALA A 466 4.10 -15.90 4.42
CA ALA A 466 4.45 -17.30 4.31
C ALA A 466 3.36 -18.06 3.57
N LYS A 467 3.74 -19.02 2.73
CA LYS A 467 2.81 -19.86 1.99
C LYS A 467 3.25 -21.32 1.99
N THR A 468 2.29 -22.20 1.86
CA THR A 468 2.56 -23.63 1.62
C THR A 468 3.03 -23.82 0.18
N LYS A 469 3.75 -24.90 -0.10
CA LYS A 469 4.21 -25.26 -1.46
C LYS A 469 3.05 -25.58 -2.41
N ALA A 470 1.86 -25.86 -1.88
CA ALA A 470 0.65 -26.08 -2.66
C ALA A 470 0.21 -24.82 -3.42
N LEU A 471 0.47 -23.62 -2.87
CA LEU A 471 0.20 -22.35 -3.54
C LEU A 471 1.36 -22.01 -4.49
N SER A 472 1.05 -21.79 -5.77
CA SER A 472 2.04 -21.43 -6.79
C SER A 472 2.78 -20.11 -6.47
N ALA A 473 3.74 -19.70 -7.28
CA ALA A 473 4.35 -18.39 -7.20
C ALA A 473 3.29 -17.29 -7.31
N LEU A 474 3.50 -16.20 -6.58
CA LEU A 474 2.67 -15.00 -6.63
C LEU A 474 3.39 -13.92 -7.43
N PRO A 475 2.69 -13.13 -8.26
CA PRO A 475 3.25 -11.94 -8.89
C PRO A 475 3.74 -10.93 -7.83
N LYS A 476 4.81 -10.20 -8.15
CA LYS A 476 5.43 -9.23 -7.23
C LYS A 476 4.91 -7.81 -7.45
N ASN A 477 3.61 -7.66 -7.64
CA ASN A 477 3.00 -6.34 -7.80
C ASN A 477 3.16 -5.52 -6.52
N PRO A 478 3.62 -4.28 -6.60
CA PRO A 478 3.71 -3.41 -5.43
C PRO A 478 2.32 -3.13 -4.85
N GLY A 479 2.18 -3.30 -3.53
CA GLY A 479 0.98 -2.87 -2.79
C GLY A 479 -0.25 -3.78 -2.87
N HIS A 480 -0.40 -4.65 -3.88
CA HIS A 480 -1.54 -5.56 -4.00
C HIS A 480 -1.10 -6.98 -4.39
N ILE A 481 -2.00 -7.95 -4.25
CA ILE A 481 -1.78 -9.32 -4.69
C ILE A 481 -2.65 -9.56 -5.92
N ASP A 482 -2.02 -9.80 -7.07
CA ASP A 482 -2.71 -10.23 -8.28
C ASP A 482 -2.90 -11.75 -8.23
N TRP A 483 -4.14 -12.19 -8.22
CA TRP A 483 -4.51 -13.61 -8.17
C TRP A 483 -4.61 -14.25 -9.55
N THR A 484 -4.43 -13.48 -10.62
CA THR A 484 -4.44 -13.98 -12.00
C THR A 484 -3.35 -15.03 -12.22
N GLY A 485 -3.73 -16.19 -12.70
CA GLY A 485 -2.82 -17.32 -12.95
C GLY A 485 -2.33 -18.06 -11.70
N VAL A 486 -2.66 -17.59 -10.49
CA VAL A 486 -2.27 -18.25 -9.25
C VAL A 486 -3.07 -19.54 -9.04
N LYS A 487 -2.35 -20.65 -8.80
CA LYS A 487 -2.93 -21.98 -8.62
C LYS A 487 -2.70 -22.50 -7.22
N LEU A 488 -3.68 -23.21 -6.69
CA LEU A 488 -3.57 -23.96 -5.46
C LEU A 488 -3.76 -25.44 -5.80
N SER A 489 -2.70 -26.23 -5.71
CA SER A 489 -2.80 -27.69 -5.86
C SER A 489 -3.54 -28.25 -4.64
N GLY A 490 -4.39 -29.26 -4.85
CA GLY A 490 -5.09 -29.92 -3.75
C GLY A 490 -4.09 -30.39 -2.70
N ALA A 491 -4.40 -30.12 -1.43
CA ALA A 491 -3.67 -30.75 -0.34
C ALA A 491 -3.92 -32.25 -0.43
N ASN A 492 -2.86 -33.05 -0.69
CA ASN A 492 -2.90 -34.49 -0.51
C ASN A 492 -2.99 -34.82 0.97
#